data_ca8cea976b6fd6dde46d676ec0b444ee
#
_entry.id   ca8cea976b6fd6dde46d676ec0b444ee
#
_cell.length_a   1.000
_cell.length_b   1.000
_cell.length_c   1.000
_cell.angle_alpha   90.00
_cell.angle_beta   90.00
_cell.angle_gamma   90.00
#
_symmetry.space_group_name_H-M   'P 1'
#
loop_
_entity.id
_entity.type
_entity.pdbx_description
1 polymer ?
#
loop_
_entity_poly.entity_id
_entity_poly.type
_entity_poly.pdbx_seq_one_letter_code
_entity_poly.pdbx_strand_id
1 'polypeptide(L)'
;IYGVFWNKEKENGLGDVDVKCQDIMNIYWEPGIKDIQRSKDVFTTELMDLDELKEAYPELEDKTVGTGELIKSEYIYDENIDTSNKVQVIDWYYKKRILLATGGVKTVLHYCKFIPGIVLYASEDDETCTNGWYEHGKYPFVFDVMFPEKGSPAGFGYLDVMVNPQEYIDKLDSVILKSANLSKPRYFVSSGSNVNAEDFADLSKDLVEVSGTMDETKIKQIQPP
;
A
#
# COMPACT_ATOMS: atom_id res chain seq x y z
N ILE A 1 1.55 2.47 11.78
CA ILE A 1 1.83 1.42 12.78
C ILE A 1 3.30 1.48 13.12
N TYR A 2 3.63 1.36 14.41
CA TYR A 2 5.01 1.36 14.88
C TYR A 2 5.31 0.04 15.58
N GLY A 3 6.45 -0.57 15.23
CA GLY A 3 7.04 -1.67 15.96
C GLY A 3 8.11 -1.17 16.94
N VAL A 4 8.07 -1.61 18.18
CA VAL A 4 9.02 -1.23 19.24
C VAL A 4 9.79 -2.48 19.64
N PHE A 5 11.06 -2.53 19.28
CA PHE A 5 11.89 -3.72 19.46
C PHE A 5 13.15 -3.38 20.26
N TRP A 6 13.74 -4.38 20.88
CA TRP A 6 15.05 -4.26 21.48
C TRP A 6 16.12 -4.60 20.43
N ASN A 7 17.01 -3.67 20.14
CA ASN A 7 18.14 -3.89 19.24
C ASN A 7 19.44 -4.03 20.04
N LYS A 8 20.03 -5.21 20.01
CA LYS A 8 21.26 -5.53 20.76
C LYS A 8 22.51 -4.87 20.18
N GLU A 9 22.49 -4.44 18.94
CA GLU A 9 23.64 -3.84 18.24
C GLU A 9 23.82 -2.35 18.54
N LYS A 10 22.75 -1.69 19.00
CA LYS A 10 22.82 -0.28 19.35
C LYS A 10 23.72 -0.03 20.57
N GLU A 11 24.18 1.22 20.71
CA GLU A 11 25.02 1.68 21.82
C GLU A 11 26.27 0.80 22.05
N ASN A 12 26.99 0.45 20.97
CA ASN A 12 28.20 -0.38 21.00
C ASN A 12 27.98 -1.76 21.65
N GLY A 13 26.82 -2.38 21.47
CA GLY A 13 26.49 -3.68 22.01
C GLY A 13 25.81 -3.69 23.38
N LEU A 14 25.52 -2.52 23.95
CA LEU A 14 24.69 -2.41 25.16
C LEU A 14 23.22 -2.66 24.90
N GLY A 15 22.79 -2.38 23.66
CA GLY A 15 21.40 -2.48 23.24
C GLY A 15 20.58 -1.24 23.56
N ASP A 16 19.61 -0.93 22.72
CA ASP A 16 18.65 0.15 22.93
C ASP A 16 17.33 -0.18 22.23
N VAL A 17 16.31 0.61 22.58
CA VAL A 17 15.00 0.53 21.95
C VAL A 17 15.10 1.00 20.50
N ASP A 18 14.56 0.20 19.59
CA ASP A 18 14.42 0.51 18.18
C ASP A 18 12.94 0.68 17.83
N VAL A 19 12.60 1.81 17.23
CA VAL A 19 11.23 2.09 16.79
C VAL A 19 11.22 2.11 15.27
N LYS A 20 10.54 1.13 14.68
CA LYS A 20 10.42 0.96 13.23
C LYS A 20 9.00 1.22 12.77
N CYS A 21 8.84 1.89 11.64
CA CYS A 21 7.56 1.96 10.96
C CYS A 21 7.25 0.59 10.36
N GLN A 22 6.06 0.05 10.67
CA GLN A 22 5.57 -1.20 10.12
C GLN A 22 4.55 -0.89 9.03
N ASP A 23 4.69 -1.57 7.90
CA ASP A 23 3.71 -1.50 6.83
C ASP A 23 2.44 -2.25 7.28
N ILE A 24 1.30 -1.58 7.14
CA ILE A 24 0.00 -2.17 7.47
C ILE A 24 -0.30 -3.43 6.66
N MET A 25 0.29 -3.53 5.48
CA MET A 25 0.07 -4.64 4.58
C MET A 25 0.86 -5.90 4.98
N ASN A 26 1.89 -5.73 5.79
CA ASN A 26 2.76 -6.81 6.25
C ASN A 26 2.44 -7.27 7.68
N ILE A 27 1.38 -6.78 8.29
CA ILE A 27 0.95 -7.17 9.62
C ILE A 27 -0.48 -7.72 9.59
N TYR A 28 -0.69 -8.89 10.21
CA TYR A 28 -1.95 -9.61 10.24
C TYR A 28 -2.37 -9.88 11.67
N TRP A 29 -3.66 -9.72 11.97
CA TRP A 29 -4.25 -9.90 13.28
C TRP A 29 -5.61 -10.59 13.20
N GLU A 30 -6.15 -10.98 14.35
CA GLU A 30 -7.47 -11.58 14.43
C GLU A 30 -8.58 -10.61 14.01
N PRO A 31 -9.51 -11.03 13.13
CA PRO A 31 -10.57 -10.15 12.64
C PRO A 31 -11.55 -9.75 13.76
N GLY A 32 -12.10 -8.52 13.64
CA GLY A 32 -13.15 -8.03 14.52
C GLY A 32 -12.69 -7.44 15.85
N ILE A 33 -11.38 -7.31 16.08
CA ILE A 33 -10.81 -6.66 17.27
C ILE A 33 -10.58 -5.17 17.03
N LYS A 34 -10.67 -4.36 18.08
CA LYS A 34 -10.37 -2.91 18.03
C LYS A 34 -8.98 -2.58 18.56
N ASP A 35 -8.47 -3.41 19.45
CA ASP A 35 -7.18 -3.21 20.11
C ASP A 35 -6.31 -4.41 19.79
N ILE A 36 -5.16 -4.15 19.13
CA ILE A 36 -4.21 -5.18 18.75
C ILE A 36 -3.77 -6.03 19.95
N GLN A 37 -3.75 -5.43 21.15
CA GLN A 37 -3.38 -6.13 22.39
C GLN A 37 -4.40 -7.19 22.80
N ARG A 38 -5.60 -7.21 22.21
CA ARG A 38 -6.62 -8.24 22.44
C ARG A 38 -6.54 -9.38 21.44
N SER A 39 -5.78 -9.23 20.36
CA SER A 39 -5.54 -10.32 19.43
C SER A 39 -4.89 -11.51 20.14
N LYS A 40 -5.28 -12.71 19.75
CA LYS A 40 -4.66 -13.93 20.22
C LYS A 40 -3.32 -14.16 19.51
N ASP A 41 -3.32 -13.90 18.21
CA ASP A 41 -2.20 -14.09 17.32
C ASP A 41 -1.96 -12.81 16.51
N VAL A 42 -0.70 -12.49 16.24
CA VAL A 42 -0.28 -11.42 15.34
C VAL A 42 0.88 -11.93 14.51
N PHE A 43 0.80 -11.76 13.21
CA PHE A 43 1.86 -12.14 12.28
C PHE A 43 2.42 -10.90 11.60
N THR A 44 3.73 -10.86 11.39
CA THR A 44 4.36 -9.93 10.46
C THR A 44 5.13 -10.71 9.41
N THR A 45 5.16 -10.17 8.20
CA THR A 45 5.83 -10.80 7.07
C THR A 45 6.88 -9.87 6.49
N GLU A 46 8.02 -10.41 6.13
CA GLU A 46 9.13 -9.70 5.51
C GLU A 46 9.72 -10.56 4.39
N LEU A 47 10.17 -9.90 3.31
CA LEU A 47 10.88 -10.56 2.24
C LEU A 47 12.38 -10.37 2.45
N MET A 48 13.10 -11.47 2.65
CA MET A 48 14.55 -11.49 2.80
C MET A 48 15.20 -12.21 1.63
N ASP A 49 16.42 -11.81 1.29
CA ASP A 49 17.23 -12.56 0.33
C ASP A 49 17.67 -13.90 0.95
N LEU A 50 17.65 -14.95 0.15
CA LEU A 50 18.00 -16.30 0.59
C LEU A 50 19.43 -16.37 1.14
N ASP A 51 20.35 -15.64 0.53
CA ASP A 51 21.76 -15.61 0.91
C ASP A 51 21.94 -14.95 2.28
N GLU A 52 21.26 -13.83 2.51
CA GLU A 52 21.23 -13.13 3.81
C GLU A 52 20.60 -14.02 4.91
N LEU A 53 19.54 -14.73 4.55
CA LEU A 53 18.88 -15.65 5.47
C LEU A 53 19.79 -16.84 5.86
N LYS A 54 20.57 -17.39 4.92
CA LYS A 54 21.53 -18.46 5.19
C LYS A 54 22.70 -17.99 6.02
N GLU A 55 23.16 -16.76 5.81
CA GLU A 55 24.19 -16.15 6.65
C GLU A 55 23.72 -15.97 8.10
N ALA A 56 22.47 -15.53 8.28
CA ALA A 56 21.87 -15.38 9.61
C ALA A 56 21.56 -16.72 10.30
N TYR A 57 21.21 -17.75 9.52
CA TYR A 57 20.83 -19.09 9.99
C TYR A 57 21.59 -20.18 9.24
N PRO A 58 22.82 -20.52 9.65
CA PRO A 58 23.67 -21.53 9.00
C PRO A 58 23.03 -22.92 8.88
N GLU A 59 22.07 -23.23 9.75
CA GLU A 59 21.34 -24.51 9.73
C GLU A 59 20.48 -24.72 8.48
N LEU A 60 20.33 -23.68 7.66
CA LEU A 60 19.57 -23.71 6.41
C LEU A 60 20.43 -24.12 5.20
N GLU A 61 21.76 -24.20 5.32
CA GLU A 61 22.64 -24.56 4.19
C GLU A 61 22.29 -25.90 3.55
N ASP A 62 21.94 -26.89 4.39
CA ASP A 62 21.61 -28.25 3.96
C ASP A 62 20.11 -28.45 3.63
N LYS A 63 19.27 -27.43 3.82
CA LYS A 63 17.83 -27.54 3.62
C LYS A 63 17.40 -26.87 2.33
N THR A 64 16.52 -27.55 1.59
CA THR A 64 15.88 -26.97 0.41
C THR A 64 14.84 -25.96 0.89
N VAL A 65 15.16 -24.68 0.79
CA VAL A 65 14.23 -23.58 1.06
C VAL A 65 13.43 -23.32 -0.21
N GLY A 66 12.11 -23.41 -0.11
CA GLY A 66 11.21 -23.08 -1.21
C GLY A 66 11.30 -21.57 -1.53
N THR A 67 11.97 -21.25 -2.61
CA THR A 67 11.97 -19.89 -3.17
C THR A 67 10.81 -19.79 -4.16
N GLY A 68 10.05 -18.71 -4.14
CA GLY A 68 9.11 -18.41 -5.21
C GLY A 68 7.63 -18.77 -5.01
N GLU A 69 7.24 -19.55 -3.99
CA GLU A 69 5.86 -19.57 -3.49
C GLU A 69 5.60 -18.38 -2.55
N LEU A 70 6.01 -17.22 -3.02
CA LEU A 70 5.54 -16.00 -2.40
C LEU A 70 4.03 -15.97 -2.56
N ILE A 71 3.32 -15.77 -1.48
CA ILE A 71 2.02 -15.14 -1.56
C ILE A 71 2.28 -13.96 -2.47
N LYS A 72 1.70 -13.97 -3.68
CA LYS A 72 1.78 -12.81 -4.59
C LYS A 72 1.32 -11.65 -3.78
N SER A 73 2.27 -11.00 -3.12
CA SER A 73 1.96 -9.91 -2.25
C SER A 73 1.58 -8.80 -3.20
N GLU A 74 0.40 -8.28 -3.05
CA GLU A 74 -0.05 -7.04 -3.66
C GLU A 74 0.90 -5.87 -3.37
N TYR A 75 2.03 -6.15 -2.70
CA TYR A 75 3.06 -5.24 -2.21
C TYR A 75 4.21 -5.01 -3.18
N ILE A 76 4.30 -5.77 -4.25
CA ILE A 76 5.29 -5.53 -5.29
C ILE A 76 4.65 -4.52 -6.24
N TYR A 77 4.95 -3.25 -6.02
CA TYR A 77 4.50 -2.14 -6.87
C TYR A 77 5.09 -2.18 -8.28
N ASP A 78 6.11 -2.99 -8.50
CA ASP A 78 6.76 -3.16 -9.78
C ASP A 78 6.81 -4.66 -10.12
N GLU A 79 6.11 -5.05 -11.17
CA GLU A 79 6.12 -6.42 -11.70
C GLU A 79 7.51 -6.87 -12.20
N ASN A 80 8.44 -5.93 -12.35
CA ASN A 80 9.81 -6.20 -12.81
C ASN A 80 10.79 -6.51 -11.67
N ILE A 81 10.35 -6.47 -10.41
CA ILE A 81 11.23 -6.83 -9.29
C ILE A 81 11.48 -8.36 -9.33
N ASP A 82 12.74 -8.71 -9.47
CA ASP A 82 13.16 -10.12 -9.37
C ASP A 82 13.02 -10.62 -7.94
N THR A 83 12.08 -11.54 -7.75
CA THR A 83 11.81 -12.19 -6.46
C THR A 83 12.31 -13.63 -6.40
N SER A 84 13.02 -14.09 -7.43
CA SER A 84 13.45 -15.50 -7.57
C SER A 84 14.36 -15.98 -6.44
N ASN A 85 15.14 -15.07 -5.83
CA ASN A 85 16.02 -15.37 -4.70
C ASN A 85 15.47 -14.90 -3.34
N LYS A 86 14.18 -14.49 -3.28
CA LYS A 86 13.58 -13.99 -2.05
C LYS A 86 12.74 -15.05 -1.37
N VAL A 87 12.79 -15.03 -0.04
CA VAL A 87 12.04 -15.93 0.84
C VAL A 87 11.17 -15.08 1.76
N GLN A 88 9.93 -15.49 1.93
CA GLN A 88 9.04 -14.87 2.89
C GLN A 88 9.35 -15.40 4.29
N VAL A 89 9.79 -14.52 5.16
CA VAL A 89 9.99 -14.78 6.58
C VAL A 89 8.76 -14.33 7.33
N ILE A 90 8.26 -15.16 8.22
CA ILE A 90 7.06 -14.91 9.00
C ILE A 90 7.44 -14.86 10.47
N ASP A 91 7.11 -13.74 11.10
CA ASP A 91 7.24 -13.56 12.54
C ASP A 91 5.86 -13.70 13.18
N TRP A 92 5.70 -14.69 14.02
CA TRP A 92 4.46 -15.00 14.71
C TRP A 92 4.57 -14.65 16.19
N TYR A 93 3.73 -13.75 16.64
CA TYR A 93 3.55 -13.40 18.04
C TYR A 93 2.23 -13.95 18.52
N TYR A 94 2.24 -14.73 19.62
CA TYR A 94 1.01 -15.34 20.14
C TYR A 94 0.97 -15.33 21.66
N LYS A 95 -0.24 -15.34 22.20
CA LYS A 95 -0.50 -15.31 23.64
C LYS A 95 -0.89 -16.68 24.15
N LYS A 96 -0.15 -17.14 25.15
CA LYS A 96 -0.40 -18.41 25.84
C LYS A 96 -0.72 -18.16 27.31
N ARG A 97 -1.64 -18.91 27.85
CA ARG A 97 -1.96 -18.87 29.29
C ARG A 97 -1.14 -19.92 30.01
N ILE A 98 -0.36 -19.50 30.99
CA ILE A 98 0.41 -20.38 31.86
C ILE A 98 -0.12 -20.33 33.29
N LEU A 99 -0.12 -21.48 33.97
CA LEU A 99 -0.42 -21.59 35.38
C LEU A 99 0.84 -21.28 36.20
N LEU A 100 0.74 -20.29 37.07
CA LEU A 100 1.83 -19.97 38.00
C LEU A 100 1.84 -20.98 39.15
N ALA A 101 3.01 -21.21 39.75
CA ALA A 101 3.16 -22.06 40.94
C ALA A 101 2.31 -21.62 42.14
N THR A 102 1.87 -20.33 42.15
CA THR A 102 0.95 -19.74 43.12
C THR A 102 -0.51 -20.01 42.87
N GLY A 103 -0.87 -20.80 41.83
CA GLY A 103 -2.25 -21.10 41.44
C GLY A 103 -2.94 -20.02 40.59
N GLY A 104 -2.24 -18.93 40.25
CA GLY A 104 -2.74 -17.90 39.37
C GLY A 104 -2.53 -18.24 37.88
N VAL A 105 -3.30 -17.61 37.00
CA VAL A 105 -3.13 -17.70 35.54
C VAL A 105 -2.49 -16.41 35.02
N LYS A 106 -1.35 -16.51 34.34
CA LYS A 106 -0.70 -15.39 33.65
C LYS A 106 -0.77 -15.61 32.14
N THR A 107 -1.07 -14.56 31.40
CA THR A 107 -0.94 -14.57 29.94
C THR A 107 0.45 -14.09 29.60
N VAL A 108 1.19 -14.90 28.86
CA VAL A 108 2.56 -14.61 28.38
C VAL A 108 2.52 -14.48 26.87
N LEU A 109 3.44 -13.66 26.35
CA LEU A 109 3.66 -13.51 24.93
C LEU A 109 4.80 -14.44 24.52
N HIS A 110 4.60 -15.21 23.47
CA HIS A 110 5.62 -15.98 22.79
C HIS A 110 5.88 -15.46 21.39
N TYR A 111 7.02 -15.79 20.86
CA TYR A 111 7.49 -15.39 19.53
C TYR A 111 8.06 -16.60 18.80
N CYS A 112 7.71 -16.73 17.53
CA CYS A 112 8.23 -17.75 16.64
C CYS A 112 8.54 -17.12 15.28
N LYS A 113 9.77 -17.32 14.79
CA LYS A 113 10.19 -16.95 13.44
C LYS A 113 10.27 -18.19 12.58
N PHE A 114 9.63 -18.18 11.43
CA PHE A 114 9.64 -19.33 10.54
C PHE A 114 9.55 -18.90 9.06
N ILE A 115 9.96 -19.80 8.21
CA ILE A 115 9.75 -19.76 6.76
C ILE A 115 8.84 -20.93 6.38
N PRO A 116 8.22 -20.95 5.18
CA PRO A 116 7.37 -22.08 4.78
C PRO A 116 8.07 -23.43 4.95
N GLY A 117 7.59 -24.23 5.91
CA GLY A 117 8.10 -25.57 6.22
C GLY A 117 9.27 -25.66 7.20
N ILE A 118 9.88 -24.56 7.65
CA ILE A 118 11.04 -24.59 8.57
C ILE A 118 10.87 -23.52 9.66
N VAL A 119 10.98 -23.95 10.92
CA VAL A 119 11.07 -23.03 12.07
C VAL A 119 12.52 -22.58 12.23
N LEU A 120 12.74 -21.26 12.27
CA LEU A 120 14.06 -20.64 12.45
C LEU A 120 14.37 -20.38 13.92
N TYR A 121 13.36 -19.94 14.66
CA TYR A 121 13.47 -19.66 16.09
C TYR A 121 12.12 -19.78 16.76
N ALA A 122 12.09 -20.35 17.96
CA ALA A 122 10.89 -20.37 18.80
C ALA A 122 11.27 -20.04 20.25
N SER A 123 10.59 -19.04 20.82
CA SER A 123 10.82 -18.62 22.21
C SER A 123 10.38 -19.64 23.26
N GLU A 124 9.59 -20.65 22.87
CA GLU A 124 9.21 -21.75 23.77
C GLU A 124 10.37 -22.73 23.99
N ASP A 125 11.29 -22.84 23.02
CA ASP A 125 12.44 -23.73 23.08
C ASP A 125 13.64 -23.05 23.76
N ASP A 126 13.55 -21.75 24.03
CA ASP A 126 14.60 -20.97 24.67
C ASP A 126 14.42 -20.94 26.19
N GLU A 127 15.36 -21.52 26.92
CA GLU A 127 15.36 -21.57 28.39
C GLU A 127 15.37 -20.19 29.06
N THR A 128 15.82 -19.15 28.35
CA THR A 128 15.84 -17.78 28.84
C THR A 128 14.44 -17.12 28.80
N CYS A 129 13.52 -17.64 28.00
CA CYS A 129 12.18 -17.11 27.76
C CYS A 129 11.08 -17.80 28.59
N THR A 130 11.41 -18.36 29.76
CA THR A 130 10.45 -19.08 30.63
C THR A 130 9.23 -18.27 31.03
N ASN A 131 9.35 -16.92 31.10
CA ASN A 131 8.27 -15.99 31.42
C ASN A 131 7.63 -15.34 30.17
N GLY A 132 7.95 -15.83 28.99
CA GLY A 132 7.56 -15.28 27.70
C GLY A 132 8.62 -14.37 27.06
N TRP A 133 8.38 -13.96 25.81
CA TRP A 133 9.29 -13.12 25.03
C TRP A 133 9.51 -11.73 25.64
N TYR A 134 8.44 -11.14 26.20
CA TYR A 134 8.48 -9.91 26.97
C TYR A 134 7.78 -10.08 28.31
N GLU A 135 8.37 -9.60 29.38
CA GLU A 135 7.80 -9.71 30.74
C GLU A 135 6.42 -9.06 30.89
N HIS A 136 6.16 -7.98 30.12
CA HIS A 136 4.87 -7.28 30.15
C HIS A 136 3.75 -8.01 29.39
N GLY A 137 4.05 -9.07 28.60
CA GLY A 137 3.06 -9.87 27.87
C GLY A 137 2.25 -9.12 26.81
N LYS A 138 2.77 -7.98 26.30
CA LYS A 138 2.14 -7.17 25.25
C LYS A 138 2.86 -7.33 23.94
N TYR A 139 2.12 -7.22 22.83
CA TYR A 139 2.71 -7.15 21.49
C TYR A 139 3.56 -5.89 21.34
N PRO A 140 4.69 -5.96 20.61
CA PRO A 140 5.57 -4.82 20.39
C PRO A 140 5.04 -3.86 19.32
N PHE A 141 3.73 -3.86 19.06
CA PHE A 141 3.11 -3.05 18.03
C PHE A 141 2.19 -1.99 18.62
N VAL A 142 2.35 -0.76 18.13
CA VAL A 142 1.52 0.40 18.48
C VAL A 142 0.78 0.86 17.24
N PHE A 143 -0.54 0.81 17.32
CA PHE A 143 -1.42 1.32 16.28
C PHE A 143 -1.87 2.73 16.66
N ASP A 144 -1.41 3.70 15.91
CA ASP A 144 -1.88 5.08 15.98
C ASP A 144 -2.70 5.38 14.73
N VAL A 145 -3.96 5.76 14.91
CA VAL A 145 -4.93 5.83 13.84
C VAL A 145 -5.56 7.22 13.81
N MET A 146 -5.46 7.89 12.66
CA MET A 146 -6.06 9.20 12.46
C MET A 146 -7.59 9.11 12.31
N PHE A 147 -8.07 8.19 11.48
CA PHE A 147 -9.49 7.95 11.25
C PHE A 147 -9.84 6.52 11.64
N PRO A 148 -10.42 6.33 12.84
CA PRO A 148 -10.71 4.99 13.33
C PRO A 148 -11.88 4.34 12.59
N GLU A 149 -11.75 3.06 12.30
CA GLU A 149 -12.80 2.23 11.74
C GLU A 149 -13.39 1.31 12.78
N LYS A 150 -14.71 1.04 12.67
CA LYS A 150 -15.41 0.17 13.61
C LYS A 150 -15.01 -1.30 13.40
N GLY A 151 -14.44 -1.91 14.44
CA GLY A 151 -14.12 -3.35 14.44
C GLY A 151 -12.74 -3.68 13.88
N SER A 152 -11.90 -2.67 13.62
CA SER A 152 -10.50 -2.84 13.23
C SER A 152 -9.59 -1.99 14.13
N PRO A 153 -8.38 -2.44 14.47
CA PRO A 153 -7.37 -1.61 15.11
C PRO A 153 -6.71 -0.65 14.12
N ALA A 154 -6.80 -0.94 12.83
CA ALA A 154 -6.40 -0.05 11.75
C ALA A 154 -7.58 0.82 11.33
N GLY A 155 -7.29 2.02 10.87
CA GLY A 155 -8.27 2.94 10.32
C GLY A 155 -8.14 3.09 8.81
N PHE A 156 -8.74 4.15 8.30
CA PHE A 156 -8.65 4.52 6.90
C PHE A 156 -7.80 5.79 6.72
N GLY A 157 -7.34 6.03 5.49
CA GLY A 157 -6.45 7.13 5.15
C GLY A 157 -7.16 8.36 4.62
N TYR A 158 -6.42 9.44 4.41
CA TYR A 158 -6.93 10.65 3.76
C TYR A 158 -7.43 10.39 2.35
N LEU A 159 -6.81 9.48 1.62
CA LEU A 159 -7.21 9.15 0.26
C LEU A 159 -8.66 8.67 0.20
N ASP A 160 -9.07 7.83 1.15
CA ASP A 160 -10.44 7.31 1.21
C ASP A 160 -11.48 8.44 1.36
N VAL A 161 -11.11 9.50 2.10
CA VAL A 161 -11.97 10.69 2.27
C VAL A 161 -11.97 11.57 1.02
N MET A 162 -10.85 11.62 0.29
CA MET A 162 -10.64 12.54 -0.83
C MET A 162 -11.12 11.98 -2.17
N VAL A 163 -11.29 10.67 -2.31
CA VAL A 163 -11.71 10.03 -3.59
C VAL A 163 -12.99 10.65 -4.14
N ASN A 164 -14.05 10.72 -3.32
CA ASN A 164 -15.32 11.26 -3.76
C ASN A 164 -15.25 12.73 -4.18
N PRO A 165 -14.68 13.66 -3.38
CA PRO A 165 -14.46 15.05 -3.81
C PRO A 165 -13.64 15.15 -5.10
N GLN A 166 -12.60 14.35 -5.25
CA GLN A 166 -11.78 14.36 -6.46
C GLN A 166 -12.59 13.94 -7.71
N GLU A 167 -13.40 12.89 -7.60
CA GLU A 167 -14.28 12.49 -8.69
C GLU A 167 -15.27 13.60 -9.11
N TYR A 168 -15.78 14.38 -8.15
CA TYR A 168 -16.65 15.51 -8.46
C TYR A 168 -15.88 16.63 -9.18
N ILE A 169 -14.66 16.93 -8.77
CA ILE A 169 -13.80 17.91 -9.43
C ILE A 169 -13.55 17.48 -10.88
N ASP A 170 -13.16 16.23 -11.10
CA ASP A 170 -12.87 15.68 -12.43
C ASP A 170 -14.12 15.74 -13.36
N LYS A 171 -15.30 15.46 -12.79
CA LYS A 171 -16.58 15.59 -13.52
C LYS A 171 -16.87 17.05 -13.91
N LEU A 172 -16.66 17.98 -12.98
CA LEU A 172 -16.85 19.41 -13.23
C LEU A 172 -15.87 19.92 -14.29
N ASP A 173 -14.60 19.57 -14.18
CA ASP A 173 -13.57 19.94 -15.16
C ASP A 173 -13.91 19.38 -16.55
N SER A 174 -14.40 18.15 -16.63
CA SER A 174 -14.88 17.56 -17.88
C SER A 174 -16.04 18.35 -18.50
N VAL A 175 -16.97 18.84 -17.68
CA VAL A 175 -18.10 19.67 -18.15
C VAL A 175 -17.61 21.03 -18.61
N ILE A 176 -16.71 21.68 -17.87
CA ILE A 176 -16.11 22.97 -18.22
C ILE A 176 -15.38 22.87 -19.57
N LEU A 177 -14.53 21.85 -19.74
CA LEU A 177 -13.81 21.60 -20.98
C LEU A 177 -14.74 21.35 -22.16
N LYS A 178 -15.81 20.56 -21.97
CA LYS A 178 -16.84 20.36 -23.00
C LYS A 178 -17.53 21.66 -23.34
N SER A 179 -17.94 22.45 -22.34
CA SER A 179 -18.58 23.74 -22.54
C SER A 179 -17.65 24.70 -23.25
N ALA A 180 -16.38 24.78 -22.89
CA ALA A 180 -15.38 25.61 -23.56
C ALA A 180 -15.21 25.22 -25.04
N ASN A 181 -15.19 23.94 -25.35
CA ASN A 181 -15.11 23.43 -26.71
C ASN A 181 -16.39 23.70 -27.51
N LEU A 182 -17.56 23.64 -26.86
CA LEU A 182 -18.85 24.00 -27.51
C LEU A 182 -19.02 25.51 -27.71
N SER A 183 -18.36 26.32 -26.86
CA SER A 183 -18.42 27.81 -26.96
C SER A 183 -17.62 28.34 -28.15
N LYS A 184 -16.80 27.53 -28.80
CA LYS A 184 -16.11 27.91 -30.03
C LYS A 184 -17.16 28.13 -31.13
N PRO A 185 -17.11 29.25 -31.87
CA PRO A 185 -18.04 29.49 -32.97
C PRO A 185 -17.89 28.38 -34.02
N ARG A 186 -19.00 27.78 -34.41
CA ARG A 186 -19.05 26.78 -35.47
C ARG A 186 -19.55 27.42 -36.76
N TYR A 187 -18.85 27.13 -37.83
CA TYR A 187 -19.20 27.60 -39.14
C TYR A 187 -19.78 26.45 -39.98
N PHE A 188 -20.96 26.61 -40.50
CA PHE A 188 -21.55 25.68 -41.44
C PHE A 188 -21.34 26.24 -42.84
N VAL A 189 -20.69 25.47 -43.67
CA VAL A 189 -20.33 25.85 -45.03
C VAL A 189 -21.05 24.90 -45.99
N SER A 190 -21.74 25.49 -47.00
CA SER A 190 -22.41 24.69 -48.01
C SER A 190 -21.39 23.93 -48.86
N SER A 191 -21.68 22.65 -49.16
CA SER A 191 -20.85 21.86 -50.08
C SER A 191 -20.88 22.51 -51.47
N GLY A 192 -19.71 22.90 -51.98
CA GLY A 192 -19.59 23.64 -53.24
C GLY A 192 -19.40 25.13 -53.11
N SER A 193 -19.23 25.67 -51.90
CA SER A 193 -18.97 27.10 -51.67
C SER A 193 -17.52 27.51 -51.95
N ASN A 194 -16.64 26.60 -52.40
CA ASN A 194 -15.22 26.85 -52.70
C ASN A 194 -14.44 27.59 -51.60
N VAL A 195 -14.83 27.36 -50.34
CA VAL A 195 -14.11 27.90 -49.15
C VAL A 195 -12.89 27.03 -48.90
N ASN A 196 -11.72 27.66 -48.83
CA ASN A 196 -10.49 26.98 -48.46
C ASN A 196 -10.46 26.69 -46.95
N ALA A 197 -10.80 25.44 -46.54
CA ALA A 197 -10.89 25.04 -45.16
C ALA A 197 -9.49 24.99 -44.48
N GLU A 198 -8.43 24.78 -45.24
CA GLU A 198 -7.05 24.77 -44.70
C GLU A 198 -6.59 26.14 -44.28
N ASP A 199 -6.81 27.17 -45.15
CA ASP A 199 -6.50 28.56 -44.83
C ASP A 199 -7.38 29.11 -43.70
N PHE A 200 -8.63 28.69 -43.61
CA PHE A 200 -9.53 29.07 -42.52
C PHE A 200 -9.11 28.46 -41.16
N ALA A 201 -8.49 27.28 -41.16
CA ALA A 201 -8.00 26.63 -39.96
C ALA A 201 -6.62 27.16 -39.49
N ASP A 202 -5.90 27.85 -40.37
CA ASP A 202 -4.58 28.42 -40.07
C ASP A 202 -4.74 29.81 -39.40
N LEU A 203 -4.66 29.82 -38.08
CA LEU A 203 -4.77 31.01 -37.24
C LEU A 203 -3.61 32.02 -37.44
N SER A 204 -2.58 31.69 -38.20
CA SER A 204 -1.46 32.57 -38.52
C SER A 204 -1.73 33.48 -39.73
N LYS A 205 -2.80 33.21 -40.48
CA LYS A 205 -3.19 33.99 -41.66
C LYS A 205 -4.29 34.97 -41.34
N ASP A 206 -4.04 36.25 -41.59
CA ASP A 206 -5.02 37.32 -41.41
C ASP A 206 -6.05 37.39 -42.55
N LEU A 207 -5.78 36.76 -43.69
CA LEU A 207 -6.61 36.78 -44.88
C LEU A 207 -6.88 35.36 -45.37
N VAL A 208 -8.14 35.01 -45.53
CA VAL A 208 -8.59 33.77 -46.15
C VAL A 208 -9.15 34.06 -47.53
N GLU A 209 -8.53 33.57 -48.58
CA GLU A 209 -9.00 33.72 -49.94
C GLU A 209 -10.14 32.78 -50.26
N VAL A 210 -11.22 33.29 -50.79
CA VAL A 210 -12.39 32.52 -51.20
C VAL A 210 -12.59 32.67 -52.70
N SER A 211 -12.60 31.55 -53.41
CA SER A 211 -12.83 31.54 -54.86
C SER A 211 -14.31 31.65 -55.16
N GLY A 212 -14.72 32.76 -55.74
CA GLY A 212 -16.09 33.00 -56.17
C GLY A 212 -16.81 34.14 -55.44
N THR A 213 -18.10 34.34 -55.74
CA THR A 213 -18.93 35.35 -55.11
C THR A 213 -19.30 34.91 -53.68
N MET A 214 -18.94 35.70 -52.70
CA MET A 214 -19.28 35.47 -51.31
C MET A 214 -20.74 35.94 -51.09
N ASP A 215 -21.60 35.02 -50.66
CA ASP A 215 -22.99 35.28 -50.36
C ASP A 215 -23.26 34.88 -48.92
N GLU A 216 -23.92 35.72 -48.11
CA GLU A 216 -24.22 35.48 -46.70
C GLU A 216 -25.03 34.17 -46.49
N THR A 217 -25.71 33.69 -47.51
CA THR A 217 -26.45 32.42 -47.44
C THR A 217 -25.59 31.17 -47.46
N LYS A 218 -24.33 31.30 -47.86
CA LYS A 218 -23.40 30.14 -47.99
C LYS A 218 -22.64 29.80 -46.71
N ILE A 219 -22.50 30.77 -45.82
CA ILE A 219 -21.78 30.57 -44.52
C ILE A 219 -22.71 31.04 -43.39
N LYS A 220 -23.02 30.17 -42.48
CA LYS A 220 -23.80 30.49 -41.28
C LYS A 220 -22.99 30.16 -40.03
N GLN A 221 -22.72 31.19 -39.26
CA GLN A 221 -22.15 31.05 -37.92
C GLN A 221 -23.30 30.78 -36.93
N ILE A 222 -23.15 29.69 -36.15
CA ILE A 222 -24.06 29.43 -35.04
C ILE A 222 -23.25 29.70 -33.77
N GLN A 223 -23.70 30.71 -33.03
CA GLN A 223 -23.21 30.94 -31.68
C GLN A 223 -23.89 29.92 -30.76
N PRO A 224 -23.11 29.21 -29.90
CA PRO A 224 -23.71 28.39 -28.86
C PRO A 224 -24.53 29.27 -27.90
N PRO A 225 -25.57 28.71 -27.27
CA PRO A 225 -26.41 29.39 -26.31
C PRO A 225 -25.62 29.80 -25.05
#